data_6d37401c5d26cb5522c75b411b9b8d3f
#
_entry.id   6d37401c5d26cb5522c75b411b9b8d3f
#
_cell.length_a   1.000
_cell.length_b   1.000
_cell.length_c   1.000
_cell.angle_alpha   90.00
_cell.angle_beta   90.00
_cell.angle_gamma   90.00
#
_symmetry.space_group_name_H-M   'P 1'
#
loop_
_entity.id
_entity.type
_entity.pdbx_description
1 polymer ?
#
loop_
_entity_poly.entity_id
_entity_poly.type
_entity_poly.pdbx_seq_one_letter_code
_entity_poly.pdbx_strand_id
1 'polypeptide(L)'
;MSDSPNVLIIFTDQQRWDSVGVYGSPMNLTPNLDAMARRGVKFDVALTNQPVCAPARACLLTGQYASAHGVWRNGIGLKVGDWTLAHCFKRAGYEVGYIGKWHLAPGECGAGAVPPEYRAGFVDFWEASNVLEFTSKPYDTTLFDADG
;
A
#
# COMPACT_ATOMS: atom_id res chain seq x y z
N MET A 1 -6.05 -18.75 -23.22
CA MET A 1 -5.38 -18.04 -22.11
C MET A 1 -6.04 -16.68 -22.06
N SER A 2 -6.59 -16.27 -20.93
CA SER A 2 -7.20 -14.94 -20.83
C SER A 2 -6.10 -13.89 -20.93
N ASP A 3 -6.28 -12.86 -21.77
CA ASP A 3 -5.38 -11.70 -21.92
C ASP A 3 -5.47 -10.75 -20.71
N SER A 4 -5.54 -11.31 -19.49
CA SER A 4 -5.59 -10.51 -18.27
C SER A 4 -4.20 -9.97 -17.96
N PRO A 5 -4.00 -8.64 -17.96
CA PRO A 5 -2.69 -8.05 -17.70
C PRO A 5 -2.28 -8.22 -16.24
N ASN A 6 -0.98 -8.34 -15.97
CA ASN A 6 -0.48 -8.20 -14.61
C ASN A 6 -0.67 -6.76 -14.12
N VAL A 7 -0.98 -6.60 -12.83
CA VAL A 7 -1.19 -5.30 -12.20
C VAL A 7 -0.17 -5.11 -11.09
N LEU A 8 0.63 -4.05 -11.17
CA LEU A 8 1.59 -3.66 -10.15
C LEU A 8 1.20 -2.27 -9.61
N ILE A 9 0.96 -2.19 -8.30
CA ILE A 9 0.70 -0.94 -7.59
C ILE A 9 1.95 -0.60 -6.77
N ILE A 10 2.60 0.52 -7.08
CA ILE A 10 3.71 1.07 -6.30
C ILE A 10 3.18 2.26 -5.52
N PHE A 11 3.19 2.15 -4.21
CA PHE A 11 2.70 3.18 -3.31
C PHE A 11 3.82 3.64 -2.38
N THR A 12 4.32 4.84 -2.62
CA THR A 12 5.33 5.46 -1.75
C THR A 12 4.67 6.01 -0.48
N ASP A 13 5.37 5.89 0.66
CA ASP A 13 5.00 6.62 1.88
C ASP A 13 5.33 8.11 1.68
N GLN A 14 4.98 8.99 2.45
CA GLN A 14 5.29 10.43 2.61
C GLN A 14 6.08 11.12 1.46
N GLN A 15 5.88 10.72 0.22
CA GLN A 15 6.50 11.37 -0.95
C GLN A 15 5.69 12.59 -1.37
N ARG A 16 6.33 13.76 -1.42
CA ARG A 16 5.74 14.96 -1.97
C ARG A 16 5.72 14.90 -3.49
N TRP A 17 4.64 15.38 -4.11
CA TRP A 17 4.49 15.41 -5.56
C TRP A 17 5.59 16.22 -6.26
N ASP A 18 6.01 17.35 -5.65
CA ASP A 18 7.03 18.25 -6.18
C ASP A 18 8.48 17.71 -6.06
N SER A 19 8.67 16.54 -5.46
CA SER A 19 9.93 15.79 -5.50
C SER A 19 10.10 14.93 -6.76
N VAL A 20 9.05 14.78 -7.56
CA VAL A 20 9.04 13.97 -8.79
C VAL A 20 9.34 14.85 -10.01
N GLY A 21 10.26 14.40 -10.87
CA GLY A 21 10.75 15.19 -12.01
C GLY A 21 9.66 15.64 -12.97
N VAL A 22 8.72 14.75 -13.33
CA VAL A 22 7.60 15.06 -14.23
C VAL A 22 6.65 16.14 -13.70
N TYR A 23 6.71 16.44 -12.41
CA TYR A 23 5.98 17.54 -11.76
C TYR A 23 6.86 18.76 -11.51
N GLY A 24 8.06 18.82 -12.10
CA GLY A 24 8.93 20.00 -12.08
C GLY A 24 10.04 19.99 -11.04
N SER A 25 10.32 18.86 -10.39
CA SER A 25 11.48 18.75 -9.48
C SER A 25 12.79 18.98 -10.24
N PRO A 26 13.65 19.92 -9.81
CA PRO A 26 14.94 20.16 -10.45
C PRO A 26 16.00 19.10 -10.09
N MET A 27 15.72 18.23 -9.13
CA MET A 27 16.72 17.29 -8.56
C MET A 27 17.00 16.07 -9.42
N ASN A 28 16.20 15.80 -10.46
CA ASN A 28 16.32 14.65 -11.36
C ASN A 28 16.47 13.29 -10.64
N LEU A 29 15.70 13.07 -9.59
CA LEU A 29 15.78 11.87 -8.75
C LEU A 29 14.86 10.73 -9.22
N THR A 30 13.94 10.99 -10.15
CA THR A 30 12.88 10.06 -10.53
C THR A 30 12.81 9.75 -12.03
N PRO A 31 13.95 9.46 -12.71
CA PRO A 31 13.98 9.31 -14.17
C PRO A 31 13.07 8.18 -14.67
N ASN A 32 12.89 7.12 -13.88
CA ASN A 32 12.02 5.99 -14.24
C ASN A 32 10.53 6.36 -14.12
N LEU A 33 10.11 7.08 -13.08
CA LEU A 33 8.74 7.58 -12.94
C LEU A 33 8.43 8.58 -14.06
N ASP A 34 9.39 9.45 -14.39
CA ASP A 34 9.25 10.41 -15.49
C ASP A 34 9.09 9.69 -16.84
N ALA A 35 9.84 8.60 -17.05
CA ALA A 35 9.70 7.78 -18.25
C ALA A 35 8.35 7.05 -18.30
N MET A 36 7.84 6.57 -17.17
CA MET A 36 6.50 5.97 -17.07
C MET A 36 5.41 7.00 -17.38
N ALA A 37 5.50 8.18 -16.81
CA ALA A 37 4.53 9.26 -17.04
C ALA A 37 4.47 9.68 -18.52
N ARG A 38 5.61 9.69 -19.23
CA ARG A 38 5.65 9.97 -20.68
C ARG A 38 4.96 8.91 -21.54
N ARG A 39 4.85 7.67 -21.07
CA ARG A 39 4.26 6.54 -21.80
C ARG A 39 2.86 6.17 -21.32
N GLY A 40 2.46 6.69 -20.19
CA GLY A 40 1.19 6.40 -19.55
C GLY A 40 0.36 7.66 -19.33
N VAL A 41 -0.38 7.68 -18.24
CA VAL A 41 -1.22 8.80 -17.81
C VAL A 41 -0.64 9.42 -16.57
N LYS A 42 -0.50 10.75 -16.59
CA LYS A 42 -0.13 11.56 -15.41
C LYS A 42 -1.36 12.34 -14.94
N PHE A 43 -1.60 12.31 -13.64
CA PHE A 43 -2.65 13.11 -13.02
C PHE A 43 -2.02 14.35 -12.38
N ASP A 44 -2.42 15.55 -12.84
CA ASP A 44 -1.93 16.80 -12.28
C ASP A 44 -2.60 17.15 -10.95
N VAL A 45 -3.81 16.63 -10.73
CA VAL A 45 -4.54 16.79 -9.47
C VAL A 45 -4.99 15.41 -8.99
N ALA A 46 -4.37 14.94 -7.92
CA ALA A 46 -4.78 13.73 -7.21
C ALA A 46 -4.79 14.05 -5.71
N LEU A 47 -5.90 13.76 -5.05
CA LEU A 47 -6.12 14.10 -3.64
C LEU A 47 -6.32 12.83 -2.82
N THR A 48 -5.69 12.79 -1.65
CA THR A 48 -6.05 11.81 -0.63
C THR A 48 -7.15 12.39 0.27
N ASN A 49 -8.14 11.57 0.57
CA ASN A 49 -9.24 11.95 1.45
C ASN A 49 -8.88 11.89 2.95
N GLN A 50 -7.75 11.27 3.29
CA GLN A 50 -7.24 11.17 4.66
C GLN A 50 -5.70 11.09 4.63
N PRO A 51 -4.97 12.20 4.86
CA PRO A 51 -3.52 12.25 4.68
C PRO A 51 -2.75 11.74 5.91
N VAL A 52 -3.05 10.52 6.35
CA VAL A 52 -2.40 9.80 7.46
C VAL A 52 -2.18 8.36 7.03
N CYS A 53 -1.08 7.72 7.46
CA CYS A 53 -0.61 6.42 6.95
C CYS A 53 -1.71 5.35 6.88
N ALA A 54 -2.23 4.88 8.02
CA ALA A 54 -3.21 3.79 8.04
C ALA A 54 -4.53 4.18 7.36
N PRO A 55 -5.14 5.34 7.61
CA PRO A 55 -6.34 5.77 6.90
C PRO A 55 -6.19 5.84 5.39
N ALA A 56 -5.09 6.43 4.88
CA ALA A 56 -4.85 6.52 3.43
C ALA A 56 -4.73 5.13 2.78
N ARG A 57 -4.03 4.20 3.45
CA ARG A 57 -3.89 2.81 3.01
C ARG A 57 -5.21 2.07 3.01
N ALA A 58 -6.02 2.24 4.07
CA ALA A 58 -7.35 1.66 4.13
C ALA A 58 -8.27 2.20 3.02
N CYS A 59 -8.24 3.52 2.76
CA CYS A 59 -8.99 4.12 1.65
C CYS A 59 -8.56 3.54 0.30
N LEU A 60 -7.24 3.41 0.06
CA LEU A 60 -6.69 2.83 -1.18
C LEU A 60 -7.16 1.39 -1.38
N LEU A 61 -7.05 0.55 -0.35
CA LEU A 61 -7.37 -0.87 -0.47
C LEU A 61 -8.86 -1.18 -0.49
N THR A 62 -9.68 -0.40 0.22
CA THR A 62 -11.12 -0.64 0.29
C THR A 62 -11.94 0.13 -0.74
N GLY A 63 -11.38 1.21 -1.31
CA GLY A 63 -12.11 2.16 -2.15
C GLY A 63 -13.15 2.98 -1.38
N GLN A 64 -13.07 3.03 -0.06
CA GLN A 64 -14.04 3.69 0.82
C GLN A 64 -13.41 4.87 1.56
N TYR A 65 -14.26 5.77 2.06
CA TYR A 65 -13.83 6.84 2.97
C TYR A 65 -13.62 6.32 4.38
N ALA A 66 -12.78 7.01 5.15
CA ALA A 66 -12.48 6.65 6.55
C ALA A 66 -13.74 6.55 7.44
N SER A 67 -14.78 7.32 7.17
CA SER A 67 -16.07 7.25 7.83
C SER A 67 -16.83 5.93 7.57
N ALA A 68 -16.54 5.25 6.47
CA ALA A 68 -17.18 3.98 6.11
C ALA A 68 -16.38 2.77 6.63
N HIS A 69 -15.08 2.69 6.34
CA HIS A 69 -14.25 1.56 6.80
C HIS A 69 -13.79 1.70 8.28
N GLY A 70 -13.95 2.85 8.90
CA GLY A 70 -13.69 3.07 10.33
C GLY A 70 -12.22 3.29 10.72
N VAL A 71 -11.27 3.20 9.80
CA VAL A 71 -9.85 3.47 10.04
C VAL A 71 -9.59 4.96 9.83
N TRP A 72 -9.75 5.75 10.88
CA TRP A 72 -9.65 7.22 10.80
C TRP A 72 -8.36 7.78 11.43
N ARG A 73 -7.56 6.94 12.10
CA ARG A 73 -6.26 7.28 12.68
C ARG A 73 -5.33 6.05 12.68
N ASN A 74 -4.04 6.27 12.87
CA ASN A 74 -3.08 5.20 13.10
C ASN A 74 -3.44 4.41 14.38
N GLY A 75 -3.09 3.13 14.39
CA GLY A 75 -3.41 2.19 15.47
C GLY A 75 -4.80 1.54 15.37
N ILE A 76 -5.65 2.03 14.44
CA ILE A 76 -6.89 1.34 14.05
C ILE A 76 -6.58 0.57 12.78
N GLY A 77 -6.79 -0.76 12.79
CA GLY A 77 -6.65 -1.62 11.63
C GLY A 77 -7.96 -1.82 10.87
N LEU A 78 -7.87 -2.46 9.71
CA LEU A 78 -9.03 -3.02 9.04
C LEU A 78 -9.62 -4.15 9.87
N LYS A 79 -10.92 -4.33 9.80
CA LYS A 79 -11.59 -5.45 10.45
C LYS A 79 -11.33 -6.73 9.68
N VAL A 80 -11.24 -7.84 10.40
CA VAL A 80 -11.21 -9.15 9.76
C VAL A 80 -12.46 -9.34 8.89
N GLY A 81 -12.24 -9.65 7.61
CA GLY A 81 -13.32 -9.82 6.63
C GLY A 81 -13.70 -8.55 5.87
N ASP A 82 -13.07 -7.41 6.13
CA ASP A 82 -13.26 -6.21 5.29
C ASP A 82 -12.87 -6.52 3.83
N TRP A 83 -13.75 -6.12 2.90
CA TRP A 83 -13.53 -6.34 1.49
C TRP A 83 -12.52 -5.33 0.92
N THR A 84 -11.52 -5.83 0.21
CA THR A 84 -10.43 -5.03 -0.34
C THR A 84 -10.17 -5.31 -1.81
N LEU A 85 -9.30 -4.52 -2.40
CA LEU A 85 -8.79 -4.69 -3.75
C LEU A 85 -8.23 -6.11 -3.98
N ALA A 86 -7.53 -6.69 -2.97
CA ALA A 86 -7.02 -8.06 -3.05
C ALA A 86 -8.14 -9.07 -3.29
N HIS A 87 -9.25 -8.97 -2.59
CA HIS A 87 -10.41 -9.83 -2.78
C HIS A 87 -11.02 -9.68 -4.19
N CYS A 88 -11.03 -8.45 -4.73
CA CYS A 88 -11.49 -8.21 -6.10
C CYS A 88 -10.62 -8.95 -7.11
N PHE A 89 -9.30 -8.85 -6.99
CA PHE A 89 -8.37 -9.54 -7.88
C PHE A 89 -8.40 -11.06 -7.71
N LYS A 90 -8.47 -11.56 -6.48
CA LYS A 90 -8.65 -13.01 -6.22
C LYS A 90 -9.91 -13.55 -6.89
N ARG A 91 -11.04 -12.85 -6.76
CA ARG A 91 -12.30 -13.22 -7.41
C ARG A 91 -12.20 -13.23 -8.93
N ALA A 92 -11.34 -12.39 -9.50
CA ALA A 92 -11.04 -12.35 -10.93
C ALA A 92 -10.00 -13.40 -11.38
N GLY A 93 -9.51 -14.26 -10.47
CA GLY A 93 -8.57 -15.34 -10.76
C GLY A 93 -7.09 -14.94 -10.72
N TYR A 94 -6.76 -13.78 -10.16
CA TYR A 94 -5.37 -13.36 -9.98
C TYR A 94 -4.74 -13.98 -8.73
N GLU A 95 -3.43 -14.18 -8.78
CA GLU A 95 -2.61 -14.28 -7.58
C GLU A 95 -2.36 -12.87 -7.04
N VAL A 96 -2.41 -12.70 -5.72
CA VAL A 96 -2.26 -11.40 -5.06
C VAL A 96 -1.17 -11.45 -4.01
N GLY A 97 -0.23 -10.50 -4.09
CA GLY A 97 0.87 -10.37 -3.16
C GLY A 97 1.00 -8.96 -2.60
N TYR A 98 1.68 -8.85 -1.48
CA TYR A 98 1.98 -7.59 -0.82
C TYR A 98 3.42 -7.55 -0.33
N ILE A 99 4.10 -6.43 -0.56
CA ILE A 99 5.47 -6.17 -0.08
C ILE A 99 5.53 -4.78 0.56
N GLY A 100 6.13 -4.68 1.75
CA GLY A 100 6.48 -3.42 2.39
C GLY A 100 5.64 -3.06 3.61
N LYS A 101 5.37 -1.77 3.82
CA LYS A 101 4.62 -1.27 4.99
C LYS A 101 3.15 -1.60 4.86
N TRP A 102 2.62 -2.34 5.84
CA TRP A 102 1.19 -2.66 5.91
C TRP A 102 0.36 -1.59 6.61
N HIS A 103 0.58 -1.41 7.89
CA HIS A 103 -0.04 -0.41 8.79
C HIS A 103 -1.58 -0.51 8.87
N LEU A 104 -2.14 -1.69 8.62
CA LEU A 104 -3.58 -1.94 8.67
C LEU A 104 -3.97 -3.10 9.60
N ALA A 105 -3.02 -3.70 10.32
CA ALA A 105 -3.33 -4.50 11.49
C ALA A 105 -3.53 -3.59 12.71
N PRO A 106 -4.38 -3.98 13.67
CA PRO A 106 -4.60 -3.22 14.90
C PRO A 106 -3.31 -2.96 15.68
N GLY A 107 -3.29 -1.87 16.46
CA GLY A 107 -2.10 -1.45 17.23
C GLY A 107 -1.58 -2.52 18.19
N GLU A 108 -2.45 -3.37 18.73
CA GLU A 108 -2.08 -4.51 19.59
C GLU A 108 -1.24 -5.58 18.86
N CYS A 109 -1.27 -5.64 17.55
CA CYS A 109 -0.40 -6.54 16.77
C CYS A 109 1.06 -6.07 16.73
N GLY A 110 1.36 -4.86 17.22
CA GLY A 110 2.70 -4.30 17.21
C GLY A 110 3.18 -3.86 15.83
N ALA A 111 4.49 -3.62 15.70
CA ALA A 111 5.09 -3.05 14.50
C ALA A 111 5.57 -4.10 13.49
N GLY A 112 5.81 -5.33 13.93
CA GLY A 112 6.46 -6.40 13.16
C GLY A 112 5.52 -7.19 12.27
N ALA A 113 5.55 -8.51 12.44
CA ALA A 113 4.75 -9.45 11.67
C ALA A 113 3.24 -9.17 11.76
N VAL A 114 2.54 -9.38 10.66
CA VAL A 114 1.10 -9.20 10.56
C VAL A 114 0.41 -10.56 10.58
N PRO A 115 -0.46 -10.84 11.58
CA PRO A 115 -1.20 -12.08 11.61
C PRO A 115 -2.03 -12.30 10.34
N PRO A 116 -2.16 -13.57 9.87
CA PRO A 116 -2.80 -13.87 8.58
C PRO A 116 -4.22 -13.29 8.42
N GLU A 117 -5.01 -13.27 9.50
CA GLU A 117 -6.38 -12.75 9.51
C GLU A 117 -6.46 -11.25 9.24
N TYR A 118 -5.38 -10.50 9.46
CA TYR A 118 -5.31 -9.05 9.19
C TYR A 118 -4.63 -8.71 7.86
N ARG A 119 -4.29 -9.69 7.00
CA ARG A 119 -3.68 -9.44 5.68
C ARG A 119 -4.70 -9.07 4.60
N ALA A 120 -5.97 -8.95 4.94
CA ALA A 120 -7.06 -8.41 4.12
C ALA A 120 -7.12 -8.94 2.67
N GLY A 121 -6.93 -10.27 2.50
CA GLY A 121 -7.03 -10.96 1.21
C GLY A 121 -5.72 -11.11 0.44
N PHE A 122 -4.60 -10.58 0.92
CA PHE A 122 -3.27 -10.83 0.34
C PHE A 122 -2.71 -12.15 0.88
N VAL A 123 -2.96 -13.24 0.15
CA VAL A 123 -2.76 -14.61 0.64
C VAL A 123 -1.75 -15.44 -0.17
N ASP A 124 -1.39 -15.01 -1.38
CA ASP A 124 -0.51 -15.82 -2.24
C ASP A 124 0.97 -15.47 -2.06
N PHE A 125 1.27 -14.22 -1.72
CA PHE A 125 2.62 -13.76 -1.40
C PHE A 125 2.57 -12.66 -0.36
N TRP A 126 3.46 -12.72 0.64
CA TRP A 126 3.50 -11.76 1.74
C TRP A 126 4.92 -11.53 2.22
N GLU A 127 5.38 -10.28 2.16
CA GLU A 127 6.60 -9.79 2.81
C GLU A 127 6.34 -8.38 3.33
N ALA A 128 5.92 -8.23 4.57
CA ALA A 128 5.55 -6.92 5.10
C ALA A 128 5.83 -6.76 6.59
N SER A 129 5.95 -5.51 7.01
CA SER A 129 5.90 -5.11 8.42
C SER A 129 4.69 -4.23 8.65
N ASN A 130 4.03 -4.39 9.80
CA ASN A 130 2.85 -3.59 10.13
C ASN A 130 3.21 -2.11 10.20
N VAL A 131 4.26 -1.74 10.96
CA VAL A 131 4.73 -0.34 11.06
C VAL A 131 6.22 -0.32 10.68
N LEU A 132 6.49 -0.33 9.38
CA LEU A 132 7.83 -0.55 8.81
C LEU A 132 8.89 0.42 9.35
N GLU A 133 8.53 1.66 9.65
CA GLU A 133 9.44 2.66 10.22
C GLU A 133 9.97 2.31 11.62
N PHE A 134 9.36 1.34 12.31
CA PHE A 134 9.84 0.84 13.60
C PHE A 134 10.62 -0.47 13.49
N THR A 135 10.56 -1.14 12.34
CA THR A 135 11.30 -2.38 12.07
C THR A 135 12.47 -2.16 11.13
N SER A 136 12.64 -0.97 10.58
CA SER A 136 13.66 -0.65 9.58
C SER A 136 14.53 0.52 9.99
N LYS A 137 15.80 0.45 9.57
CA LYS A 137 16.78 1.52 9.65
C LYS A 137 17.31 1.82 8.24
N PRO A 138 17.98 2.94 7.99
CA PRO A 138 18.68 3.16 6.73
C PRO A 138 19.62 1.98 6.45
N TYR A 139 19.44 1.33 5.30
CA TYR A 139 20.24 0.17 4.83
C TYR A 139 20.05 -1.14 5.63
N ASP A 140 19.07 -1.20 6.54
CA ASP A 140 18.75 -2.40 7.34
C ASP A 140 17.24 -2.48 7.51
N THR A 141 16.58 -3.10 6.53
CA THR A 141 15.13 -3.22 6.47
C THR A 141 14.70 -4.62 6.86
N THR A 142 13.80 -4.73 7.83
CA THR A 142 13.19 -6.00 8.23
C THR A 142 11.75 -6.07 7.72
N LEU A 143 11.48 -7.08 6.91
CA LEU A 143 10.14 -7.52 6.51
C LEU A 143 9.91 -8.94 7.05
N PHE A 144 8.68 -9.27 7.27
CA PHE A 144 8.24 -10.57 7.76
C PHE A 144 7.47 -11.28 6.64
N ASP A 145 7.82 -12.51 6.39
CA ASP A 145 7.13 -13.34 5.40
C ASP A 145 5.80 -13.91 5.92
N ALA A 146 5.28 -14.91 5.24
CA ALA A 146 4.00 -15.50 5.60
C ALA A 146 4.04 -16.25 6.94
N ASP A 147 5.21 -16.70 7.36
CA ASP A 147 5.43 -17.50 8.58
C ASP A 147 5.83 -16.65 9.79
N GLY A 148 6.24 -15.37 9.57
CA GLY A 148 6.54 -14.35 10.61
C GLY A 148 8.01 -14.11 10.89
#